data_b4706a128b17954a22e299296e92b932
#
_entry.id   b4706a128b17954a22e299296e92b932
#
_cell.length_a   1.000
_cell.length_b   1.000
_cell.length_c   1.000
_cell.angle_alpha   90.00
_cell.angle_beta   90.00
_cell.angle_gamma   90.00
#
_symmetry.space_group_name_H-M   'P 1'
#
loop_
_entity.id
_entity.type
_entity.pdbx_description
1 polymer ?
#
loop_
_entity_poly.entity_id
_entity_poly.type
_entity_poly.pdbx_seq_one_letter_code
_entity_poly.pdbx_strand_id
1 'polypeptide(L)'
;ISGVCRSLIQPLRQALVANTVPKEAIGNAFATNVLTITGTRLIGPFFGGILIAFLGFFWNFIVEGLLYLGMVLAFLPMRTPYYQPRKESQRKSFFADIKEGIVYIWKGERIILNLMILSLIPNVLLHPVWFMFPIFTVEVLKAGPDVGGYLLAITGLGGLIAALTISSFGFIFKKGKVALVSVICSSITVIIFAQSPWVPVAFVVIAAMAFFQAAFRTTNGTLIQTLVPDELRSRITSLQGVGRGFVVFSSLAIGWFISLTSVVFAITTIGIAGVTLSAFFYLTFKKIRNLE
;
A
#
# COMPACT_ATOMS: atom_id res chain seq x y z
N ILE A 1 -16.97 -12.78 -1.92
CA ILE A 1 -17.87 -11.74 -2.50
C ILE A 1 -17.20 -10.37 -2.42
N SER A 2 -16.74 -9.89 -1.24
CA SER A 2 -16.15 -8.54 -1.07
C SER A 2 -14.93 -8.26 -1.96
N GLY A 3 -14.09 -9.25 -2.23
CA GLY A 3 -12.93 -9.13 -3.13
C GLY A 3 -13.32 -8.85 -4.59
N VAL A 4 -14.36 -9.53 -5.07
CA VAL A 4 -14.90 -9.31 -6.43
C VAL A 4 -15.51 -7.91 -6.55
N CYS A 5 -16.30 -7.48 -5.56
CA CYS A 5 -16.84 -6.12 -5.53
C CYS A 5 -15.73 -5.06 -5.54
N ARG A 6 -14.68 -5.23 -4.73
CA ARG A 6 -13.53 -4.30 -4.70
C ARG A 6 -12.78 -4.24 -6.02
N SER A 7 -12.65 -5.35 -6.76
CA SER A 7 -11.97 -5.35 -8.06
C SER A 7 -12.72 -4.54 -9.13
N LEU A 8 -14.04 -4.44 -9.02
CA LEU A 8 -14.88 -3.66 -9.94
C LEU A 8 -14.94 -2.17 -9.58
N ILE A 9 -14.81 -1.82 -8.30
CA ILE A 9 -14.92 -0.43 -7.82
C ILE A 9 -13.88 0.48 -8.48
N GLN A 10 -12.63 0.05 -8.59
CA GLN A 10 -11.55 0.90 -9.12
C GLN A 10 -11.75 1.33 -10.58
N PRO A 11 -12.01 0.41 -11.54
CA PRO A 11 -12.24 0.82 -12.92
C PRO A 11 -13.53 1.63 -13.08
N LEU A 12 -14.60 1.29 -12.34
CA LEU A 12 -15.84 2.07 -12.35
C LEU A 12 -15.63 3.50 -11.86
N ARG A 13 -14.88 3.67 -10.76
CA ARG A 13 -14.55 4.99 -10.21
C ARG A 13 -13.76 5.83 -11.20
N GLN A 14 -12.77 5.26 -11.88
CA GLN A 14 -12.01 5.97 -12.90
C GLN A 14 -12.88 6.40 -14.09
N ALA A 15 -13.77 5.53 -14.55
CA ALA A 15 -14.72 5.84 -15.60
C ALA A 15 -15.68 6.96 -15.18
N LEU A 16 -16.20 6.92 -13.95
CA LEU A 16 -17.05 7.98 -13.42
C LEU A 16 -16.34 9.33 -13.38
N VAL A 17 -15.12 9.39 -12.88
CA VAL A 17 -14.32 10.63 -12.86
C VAL A 17 -14.20 11.22 -14.27
N ALA A 18 -13.87 10.40 -15.27
CA ALA A 18 -13.73 10.85 -16.65
C ALA A 18 -15.05 11.32 -17.29
N ASN A 19 -16.18 10.71 -16.89
CA ASN A 19 -17.49 10.98 -17.51
C ASN A 19 -18.28 12.11 -16.82
N THR A 20 -17.79 12.62 -15.68
CA THR A 20 -18.47 13.68 -14.94
C THR A 20 -17.88 15.08 -15.19
N VAL A 21 -16.73 15.17 -15.80
CA VAL A 21 -16.05 16.45 -16.04
C VAL A 21 -15.78 16.68 -17.54
N PRO A 22 -15.73 17.94 -18.01
CA PRO A 22 -15.32 18.25 -19.39
C PRO A 22 -13.86 17.84 -19.62
N LYS A 23 -13.50 17.63 -20.91
CA LYS A 23 -12.17 17.12 -21.30
C LYS A 23 -11.01 17.94 -20.77
N GLU A 24 -11.18 19.24 -20.70
CA GLU A 24 -10.18 20.20 -20.21
C GLU A 24 -9.89 20.04 -18.71
N ALA A 25 -10.87 19.58 -17.94
CA ALA A 25 -10.77 19.40 -16.50
C ALA A 25 -10.38 17.98 -16.08
N ILE A 26 -10.26 17.02 -17.02
CA ILE A 26 -9.96 15.61 -16.72
C ILE A 26 -8.67 15.47 -15.90
N GLY A 27 -7.61 16.19 -16.26
CA GLY A 27 -6.33 16.15 -15.55
C GLY A 27 -6.47 16.54 -14.07
N ASN A 28 -7.16 17.65 -13.80
CA ASN A 28 -7.41 18.11 -12.42
C ASN A 28 -8.32 17.15 -11.64
N ALA A 29 -9.33 16.58 -12.29
CA ALA A 29 -10.23 15.62 -11.66
C ALA A 29 -9.50 14.34 -11.25
N PHE A 30 -8.61 13.81 -12.10
CA PHE A 30 -7.77 12.66 -11.74
C PHE A 30 -6.77 13.01 -10.64
N ALA A 31 -6.14 14.18 -10.68
CA ALA A 31 -5.25 14.63 -9.61
C ALA A 31 -5.97 14.71 -8.26
N THR A 32 -7.17 15.32 -8.22
CA THR A 32 -8.02 15.39 -7.03
C THR A 32 -8.43 13.99 -6.55
N ASN A 33 -8.81 13.09 -7.47
CA ASN A 33 -9.13 11.71 -7.13
C ASN A 33 -7.93 10.96 -6.51
N VAL A 34 -6.73 11.14 -7.03
CA VAL A 34 -5.50 10.56 -6.47
C VAL A 34 -5.21 11.13 -5.08
N LEU A 35 -5.34 12.44 -4.89
CA LEU A 35 -5.19 13.09 -3.58
C LEU A 35 -6.21 12.53 -2.56
N THR A 36 -7.47 12.39 -2.96
CA THR A 36 -8.52 11.82 -2.11
C THR A 36 -8.20 10.38 -1.71
N ILE A 37 -7.81 9.52 -2.66
CA ILE A 37 -7.43 8.13 -2.38
C ILE A 37 -6.23 8.08 -1.44
N THR A 38 -5.22 8.89 -1.70
CA THR A 38 -3.98 8.90 -0.91
C THR A 38 -4.25 9.42 0.50
N GLY A 39 -4.97 10.52 0.62
CA GLY A 39 -5.38 11.09 1.90
C GLY A 39 -6.21 10.11 2.74
N THR A 40 -7.22 9.47 2.14
CA THR A 40 -8.05 8.47 2.82
C THR A 40 -7.23 7.25 3.28
N ARG A 41 -6.27 6.80 2.47
CA ARG A 41 -5.38 5.68 2.86
C ARG A 41 -4.45 6.01 4.03
N LEU A 42 -4.08 7.28 4.18
CA LEU A 42 -3.26 7.74 5.31
C LEU A 42 -4.10 7.90 6.57
N ILE A 43 -5.26 8.55 6.43
CA ILE A 43 -6.12 8.93 7.55
C ILE A 43 -7.03 7.78 7.99
N GLY A 44 -7.48 6.93 7.05
CA GLY A 44 -8.44 5.85 7.30
C GLY A 44 -8.03 4.89 8.42
N PRO A 45 -6.84 4.27 8.37
CA PRO A 45 -6.40 3.36 9.43
C PRO A 45 -6.31 4.02 10.81
N PHE A 46 -5.96 5.31 10.86
CA PHE A 46 -5.90 6.07 12.11
C PHE A 46 -7.29 6.22 12.74
N PHE A 47 -8.27 6.71 11.99
CA PHE A 47 -9.65 6.85 12.49
C PHE A 47 -10.31 5.49 12.75
N GLY A 48 -10.08 4.50 11.87
CA GLY A 48 -10.57 3.14 12.06
C GLY A 48 -10.02 2.49 13.33
N GLY A 49 -8.73 2.66 13.59
CA GLY A 49 -8.10 2.16 14.81
C GLY A 49 -8.64 2.83 16.07
N ILE A 50 -8.82 4.17 16.06
CA ILE A 50 -9.44 4.92 17.16
C ILE A 50 -10.88 4.43 17.40
N LEU A 51 -11.66 4.27 16.33
CA LEU A 51 -13.04 3.82 16.45
C LEU A 51 -13.13 2.43 17.10
N ILE A 52 -12.28 1.49 16.67
CA ILE A 52 -12.19 0.15 17.24
C ILE A 52 -11.78 0.21 18.70
N ALA A 53 -10.81 1.04 19.04
CA ALA A 53 -10.30 1.18 20.40
C ALA A 53 -11.32 1.75 21.39
N PHE A 54 -12.10 2.76 20.99
CA PHE A 54 -13.06 3.42 21.88
C PHE A 54 -14.46 2.80 21.86
N LEU A 55 -14.91 2.32 20.69
CA LEU A 55 -16.28 1.86 20.49
C LEU A 55 -16.38 0.35 20.17
N GLY A 56 -15.25 -0.29 19.89
CA GLY A 56 -15.18 -1.71 19.56
C GLY A 56 -15.51 -2.01 18.09
N PHE A 57 -15.31 -3.27 17.72
CA PHE A 57 -15.49 -3.75 16.33
C PHE A 57 -16.93 -3.58 15.82
N PHE A 58 -17.93 -3.79 16.66
CA PHE A 58 -19.34 -3.69 16.28
C PHE A 58 -19.66 -2.30 15.72
N TRP A 59 -19.32 -1.25 16.44
CA TRP A 59 -19.57 0.12 16.00
C TRP A 59 -18.73 0.51 14.79
N ASN A 60 -17.52 -0.01 14.67
CA ASN A 60 -16.70 0.19 13.46
C ASN A 60 -17.43 -0.32 12.21
N PHE A 61 -18.02 -1.52 12.25
CA PHE A 61 -18.79 -2.07 11.12
C PHE A 61 -20.08 -1.27 10.86
N ILE A 62 -20.76 -0.78 11.88
CA ILE A 62 -21.95 0.09 11.70
C ILE A 62 -21.56 1.37 10.99
N VAL A 63 -20.50 2.04 11.43
CA VAL A 63 -20.01 3.29 10.79
C VAL A 63 -19.56 3.00 9.34
N GLU A 64 -18.85 1.91 9.09
CA GLU A 64 -18.47 1.51 7.73
C GLU A 64 -19.71 1.31 6.85
N GLY A 65 -20.74 0.60 7.35
CA GLY A 65 -22.01 0.39 6.66
C GLY A 65 -22.72 1.69 6.34
N LEU A 66 -22.79 2.62 7.29
CA LEU A 66 -23.38 3.94 7.09
C LEU A 66 -22.61 4.78 6.06
N LEU A 67 -21.29 4.72 6.07
CA LEU A 67 -20.45 5.38 5.05
C LEU A 67 -20.71 4.82 3.64
N TYR A 68 -20.84 3.49 3.50
CA TYR A 68 -21.22 2.87 2.22
C TYR A 68 -22.62 3.30 1.78
N LEU A 69 -23.59 3.35 2.70
CA LEU A 69 -24.94 3.85 2.40
C LEU A 69 -24.90 5.32 1.96
N GLY A 70 -24.16 6.17 2.67
CA GLY A 70 -23.94 7.56 2.29
C GLY A 70 -23.32 7.71 0.90
N MET A 71 -22.35 6.84 0.55
CA MET A 71 -21.76 6.80 -0.79
C MET A 71 -22.80 6.43 -1.85
N VAL A 72 -23.65 5.44 -1.60
CA VAL A 72 -24.74 5.06 -2.53
C VAL A 72 -25.70 6.23 -2.74
N LEU A 73 -26.13 6.89 -1.65
CA LEU A 73 -27.00 8.05 -1.72
C LEU A 73 -26.37 9.22 -2.48
N ALA A 74 -25.07 9.45 -2.33
CA ALA A 74 -24.33 10.47 -3.07
C ALA A 74 -24.23 10.18 -4.58
N PHE A 75 -24.23 8.91 -4.97
CA PHE A 75 -24.20 8.51 -6.40
C PHE A 75 -25.55 8.60 -7.08
N LEU A 76 -26.67 8.51 -6.36
CA LEU A 76 -28.02 8.56 -6.95
C LEU A 76 -28.29 9.82 -7.78
N PRO A 77 -27.97 11.05 -7.33
CA PRO A 77 -28.15 12.26 -8.12
C PRO A 77 -27.06 12.51 -9.15
N MET A 78 -26.00 11.67 -9.20
CA MET A 78 -24.84 11.91 -10.04
C MET A 78 -25.19 11.74 -11.53
N ARG A 79 -24.93 12.78 -12.31
CA ARG A 79 -25.10 12.74 -13.76
C ARG A 79 -23.74 12.59 -14.43
N THR A 80 -23.70 11.85 -15.53
CA THR A 80 -22.49 11.65 -16.36
C THR A 80 -22.69 12.28 -17.74
N PRO A 81 -22.76 13.63 -17.83
CA PRO A 81 -23.11 14.33 -19.06
C PRO A 81 -22.05 14.16 -20.18
N TYR A 82 -20.82 13.81 -19.82
CA TYR A 82 -19.71 13.64 -20.75
C TYR A 82 -19.45 12.18 -21.13
N TYR A 83 -20.39 11.27 -20.83
CA TYR A 83 -20.25 9.87 -21.22
C TYR A 83 -20.18 9.74 -22.74
N GLN A 84 -19.07 9.22 -23.26
CA GLN A 84 -18.90 8.88 -24.65
C GLN A 84 -18.82 7.35 -24.79
N PRO A 85 -19.75 6.70 -25.50
CA PRO A 85 -19.66 5.25 -25.72
C PRO A 85 -18.38 4.95 -26.49
N ARG A 86 -17.51 4.13 -25.91
CA ARG A 86 -16.24 3.73 -26.50
C ARG A 86 -16.52 2.83 -27.71
N LYS A 87 -16.00 3.19 -28.88
CA LYS A 87 -16.10 2.33 -30.07
C LYS A 87 -15.47 0.96 -29.78
N GLU A 88 -16.18 -0.12 -30.08
CA GLU A 88 -15.78 -1.50 -29.80
C GLU A 88 -14.41 -1.88 -30.38
N SER A 89 -13.99 -1.23 -31.48
CA SER A 89 -12.72 -1.49 -32.15
C SER A 89 -11.46 -1.16 -31.32
N GLN A 90 -11.57 -0.53 -30.15
CA GLN A 90 -10.43 -0.17 -29.28
C GLN A 90 -10.32 -1.03 -28.01
N ARG A 91 -11.13 -2.08 -27.86
CA ARG A 91 -10.99 -3.04 -26.77
C ARG A 91 -9.81 -3.99 -27.04
N LYS A 92 -8.60 -3.58 -26.70
CA LYS A 92 -7.54 -4.58 -26.52
C LYS A 92 -7.94 -5.51 -25.37
N SER A 93 -7.69 -6.81 -25.51
CA SER A 93 -7.95 -7.79 -24.46
C SER A 93 -7.12 -7.41 -23.20
N PHE A 94 -7.70 -7.56 -22.03
CA PHE A 94 -7.02 -7.38 -20.74
C PHE A 94 -5.65 -8.11 -20.69
N PHE A 95 -5.60 -9.31 -21.24
CA PHE A 95 -4.36 -10.08 -21.36
C PHE A 95 -3.35 -9.44 -22.32
N ALA A 96 -3.79 -8.78 -23.38
CA ALA A 96 -2.92 -8.07 -24.31
C ALA A 96 -2.29 -6.84 -23.64
N ASP A 97 -3.04 -6.11 -22.83
CA ASP A 97 -2.55 -4.95 -22.07
C ASP A 97 -1.51 -5.38 -21.01
N ILE A 98 -1.76 -6.49 -20.31
CA ILE A 98 -0.79 -7.08 -19.36
C ILE A 98 0.48 -7.52 -20.12
N LYS A 99 0.33 -8.24 -21.22
CA LYS A 99 1.46 -8.70 -22.02
C LYS A 99 2.30 -7.54 -22.54
N GLU A 100 1.67 -6.49 -23.03
CA GLU A 100 2.36 -5.28 -23.51
C GLU A 100 3.11 -4.57 -22.37
N GLY A 101 2.51 -4.48 -21.18
CA GLY A 101 3.18 -3.97 -19.99
C GLY A 101 4.39 -4.81 -19.58
N ILE A 102 4.25 -6.14 -19.57
CA ILE A 102 5.36 -7.06 -19.24
C ILE A 102 6.47 -6.95 -20.28
N VAL A 103 6.14 -6.95 -21.58
CA VAL A 103 7.12 -6.83 -22.67
C VAL A 103 7.87 -5.50 -22.58
N TYR A 104 7.18 -4.40 -22.27
CA TYR A 104 7.82 -3.10 -22.07
C TYR A 104 8.81 -3.12 -20.91
N ILE A 105 8.43 -3.69 -19.77
CA ILE A 105 9.30 -3.79 -18.59
C ILE A 105 10.51 -4.67 -18.88
N TRP A 106 10.30 -5.76 -19.63
CA TRP A 106 11.35 -6.74 -19.91
C TRP A 106 12.35 -6.28 -20.98
N LYS A 107 11.85 -5.61 -22.04
CA LYS A 107 12.66 -5.09 -23.14
C LYS A 107 13.13 -3.65 -22.95
N GLY A 108 12.45 -2.91 -22.07
CA GLY A 108 12.70 -1.50 -21.81
C GLY A 108 13.69 -1.25 -20.67
N GLU A 109 13.48 -0.19 -19.94
CA GLU A 109 14.36 0.23 -18.85
C GLU A 109 14.31 -0.73 -17.66
N ARG A 110 15.35 -1.53 -17.48
CA ARG A 110 15.52 -2.48 -16.35
C ARG A 110 15.36 -1.82 -14.97
N ILE A 111 15.47 -0.49 -14.91
CA ILE A 111 15.23 0.28 -13.67
C ILE A 111 13.79 0.12 -13.19
N ILE A 112 12.80 0.19 -14.08
CA ILE A 112 11.37 0.04 -13.72
C ILE A 112 11.12 -1.37 -13.19
N LEU A 113 11.66 -2.39 -13.86
CA LEU A 113 11.58 -3.77 -13.39
C LEU A 113 12.15 -3.93 -11.97
N ASN A 114 13.34 -3.37 -11.74
CA ASN A 114 14.00 -3.46 -10.44
C ASN A 114 13.22 -2.74 -9.33
N LEU A 115 12.60 -1.56 -9.62
CA LEU A 115 11.72 -0.86 -8.68
C LEU A 115 10.44 -1.67 -8.38
N MET A 116 9.90 -2.37 -9.36
CA MET A 116 8.75 -3.26 -9.16
C MET A 116 9.13 -4.48 -8.33
N ILE A 117 10.27 -5.12 -8.61
CA ILE A 117 10.76 -6.24 -7.81
C ILE A 117 11.07 -5.77 -6.37
N LEU A 118 11.69 -4.60 -6.21
CA LEU A 118 11.93 -4.00 -4.90
C LEU A 118 10.62 -3.83 -4.11
N SER A 119 9.52 -3.47 -4.79
CA SER A 119 8.20 -3.31 -4.15
C SER A 119 7.60 -4.63 -3.65
N LEU A 120 8.05 -5.78 -4.14
CA LEU A 120 7.60 -7.08 -3.63
C LEU A 120 8.08 -7.32 -2.19
N ILE A 121 9.25 -6.81 -1.80
CA ILE A 121 9.77 -6.99 -0.43
C ILE A 121 8.77 -6.48 0.61
N PRO A 122 8.37 -5.20 0.63
CA PRO A 122 7.40 -4.74 1.62
C PRO A 122 6.00 -5.35 1.42
N ASN A 123 5.57 -5.63 0.19
CA ASN A 123 4.24 -6.18 -0.05
C ASN A 123 4.12 -7.64 0.37
N VAL A 124 5.12 -8.48 0.05
CA VAL A 124 5.06 -9.92 0.27
C VAL A 124 5.56 -10.32 1.66
N LEU A 125 6.57 -9.62 2.19
CA LEU A 125 7.18 -9.96 3.48
C LEU A 125 6.65 -9.11 4.63
N LEU A 126 6.64 -7.77 4.48
CA LEU A 126 6.41 -6.90 5.63
C LEU A 126 4.92 -6.58 5.86
N HIS A 127 4.14 -6.43 4.80
CA HIS A 127 2.72 -6.09 4.92
C HIS A 127 1.89 -7.20 5.62
N PRO A 128 2.14 -8.50 5.41
CA PRO A 128 1.45 -9.56 6.12
C PRO A 128 1.59 -9.51 7.64
N VAL A 129 2.66 -8.92 8.17
CA VAL A 129 2.88 -8.74 9.63
C VAL A 129 1.71 -7.99 10.28
N TRP A 130 1.04 -7.11 9.57
CA TRP A 130 -0.13 -6.37 10.09
C TRP A 130 -1.31 -7.28 10.42
N PHE A 131 -1.49 -8.37 9.67
CA PHE A 131 -2.52 -9.36 9.94
C PHE A 131 -2.20 -10.24 11.15
N MET A 132 -0.94 -10.23 11.59
CA MET A 132 -0.48 -10.98 12.75
C MET A 132 -0.60 -10.20 14.06
N PHE A 133 -0.97 -8.90 14.03
CA PHE A 133 -1.13 -8.09 15.24
C PHE A 133 -2.05 -8.71 16.29
N PRO A 134 -3.24 -9.27 15.95
CA PRO A 134 -4.09 -9.89 16.97
C PRO A 134 -3.40 -11.05 17.68
N ILE A 135 -2.72 -11.93 16.94
CA ILE A 135 -2.00 -13.08 17.50
C ILE A 135 -0.83 -12.59 18.35
N PHE A 136 -0.03 -11.65 17.84
CA PHE A 136 1.11 -11.08 18.55
C PHE A 136 0.69 -10.40 19.86
N THR A 137 -0.44 -9.68 19.85
CA THR A 137 -0.98 -9.00 21.03
C THR A 137 -1.31 -10.00 22.14
N VAL A 138 -1.96 -11.10 21.80
CA VAL A 138 -2.36 -12.11 22.78
C VAL A 138 -1.16 -12.96 23.22
N GLU A 139 -0.37 -13.48 22.31
CA GLU A 139 0.68 -14.45 22.60
C GLU A 139 1.95 -13.82 23.17
N VAL A 140 2.36 -12.65 22.67
CA VAL A 140 3.63 -12.02 23.02
C VAL A 140 3.46 -10.89 24.02
N LEU A 141 2.56 -9.94 23.71
CA LEU A 141 2.34 -8.78 24.59
C LEU A 141 1.50 -9.13 25.82
N LYS A 142 0.83 -10.30 25.84
CA LYS A 142 -0.09 -10.74 26.90
C LYS A 142 -1.12 -9.66 27.25
N ALA A 143 -1.60 -8.96 26.23
CA ALA A 143 -2.49 -7.81 26.34
C ALA A 143 -3.87 -8.12 25.75
N GLY A 144 -4.86 -7.29 26.08
CA GLY A 144 -6.23 -7.43 25.58
C GLY A 144 -6.36 -7.13 24.09
N PRO A 145 -7.48 -7.53 23.46
CA PRO A 145 -7.73 -7.31 22.02
C PRO A 145 -7.74 -5.83 21.62
N ASP A 146 -8.06 -4.93 22.55
CA ASP A 146 -8.03 -3.47 22.39
C ASP A 146 -6.66 -2.95 22.01
N VAL A 147 -5.58 -3.54 22.53
CA VAL A 147 -4.20 -3.16 22.17
C VAL A 147 -3.92 -3.40 20.69
N GLY A 148 -4.51 -4.43 20.07
CA GLY A 148 -4.44 -4.65 18.63
C GLY A 148 -5.07 -3.50 17.82
N GLY A 149 -6.19 -2.96 18.30
CA GLY A 149 -6.83 -1.77 17.73
C GLY A 149 -5.94 -0.52 17.84
N TYR A 150 -5.33 -0.30 19.00
CA TYR A 150 -4.38 0.80 19.19
C TYR A 150 -3.13 0.67 18.32
N LEU A 151 -2.59 -0.53 18.14
CA LEU A 151 -1.47 -0.79 17.21
C LEU A 151 -1.86 -0.40 15.77
N LEU A 152 -3.09 -0.71 15.34
CA LEU A 152 -3.59 -0.26 14.03
C LEU A 152 -3.71 1.26 13.95
N ALA A 153 -4.21 1.93 14.97
CA ALA A 153 -4.31 3.38 15.01
C ALA A 153 -2.94 4.06 14.85
N ILE A 154 -1.93 3.53 15.54
CA ILE A 154 -0.56 4.03 15.47
C ILE A 154 0.05 3.86 14.06
N THR A 155 -0.33 2.84 13.32
CA THR A 155 0.14 2.71 11.91
C THR A 155 -0.33 3.87 11.04
N GLY A 156 -1.56 4.36 11.27
CA GLY A 156 -2.08 5.55 10.59
C GLY A 156 -1.26 6.80 10.93
N LEU A 157 -0.91 6.97 12.20
CA LEU A 157 -0.08 8.10 12.66
C LEU A 157 1.31 8.06 12.00
N GLY A 158 1.99 6.91 12.01
CA GLY A 158 3.27 6.73 11.32
C GLY A 158 3.21 7.07 9.83
N GLY A 159 2.15 6.61 9.15
CA GLY A 159 1.91 6.94 7.75
C GLY A 159 1.67 8.43 7.49
N LEU A 160 0.94 9.10 8.38
CA LEU A 160 0.69 10.55 8.30
C LEU A 160 1.99 11.35 8.46
N ILE A 161 2.81 11.02 9.47
CA ILE A 161 4.11 11.66 9.69
C ILE A 161 5.01 11.47 8.47
N ALA A 162 5.03 10.28 7.87
CA ALA A 162 5.81 10.01 6.66
C ALA A 162 5.35 10.90 5.48
N ALA A 163 4.04 11.05 5.29
CA ALA A 163 3.51 11.90 4.22
C ALA A 163 3.89 13.37 4.41
N LEU A 164 3.77 13.89 5.62
CA LEU A 164 4.18 15.26 5.96
C LEU A 164 5.68 15.44 5.76
N THR A 165 6.51 14.49 6.21
CA THR A 165 7.96 14.55 6.05
C THR A 165 8.37 14.56 4.58
N ILE A 166 7.77 13.67 3.77
CA ILE A 166 8.11 13.57 2.35
C ILE A 166 7.62 14.79 1.58
N SER A 167 6.43 15.33 1.88
CA SER A 167 5.93 16.53 1.22
C SER A 167 6.78 17.77 1.53
N SER A 168 7.34 17.86 2.76
CA SER A 168 8.15 18.98 3.19
C SER A 168 9.62 18.90 2.76
N PHE A 169 10.20 17.70 2.77
CA PHE A 169 11.65 17.49 2.56
C PHE A 169 12.00 16.58 1.39
N GLY A 170 11.00 16.00 0.71
CA GLY A 170 11.22 15.00 -0.35
C GLY A 170 11.97 15.50 -1.58
N PHE A 171 12.06 16.81 -1.76
CA PHE A 171 12.85 17.43 -2.84
C PHE A 171 14.36 17.52 -2.55
N ILE A 172 14.76 17.37 -1.27
CA ILE A 172 16.17 17.49 -0.83
C ILE A 172 16.93 16.18 -1.05
N PHE A 173 16.24 15.04 -0.98
CA PHE A 173 16.87 13.73 -0.99
C PHE A 173 16.61 12.99 -2.31
N LYS A 174 17.62 12.23 -2.74
CA LYS A 174 17.47 11.29 -3.87
C LYS A 174 16.38 10.26 -3.54
N LYS A 175 15.27 10.30 -4.28
CA LYS A 175 14.09 9.43 -4.05
C LYS A 175 14.44 7.95 -4.03
N GLY A 176 15.36 7.53 -4.93
CA GLY A 176 15.83 6.15 -4.96
C GLY A 176 16.56 5.72 -3.69
N LYS A 177 17.40 6.60 -3.11
CA LYS A 177 18.05 6.34 -1.83
C LYS A 177 17.05 6.28 -0.68
N VAL A 178 16.09 7.21 -0.66
CA VAL A 178 15.02 7.21 0.36
C VAL A 178 14.22 5.91 0.29
N ALA A 179 13.82 5.45 -0.90
CA ALA A 179 13.09 4.20 -1.06
C ALA A 179 13.88 3.00 -0.51
N LEU A 180 15.15 2.85 -0.90
CA LEU A 180 16.01 1.74 -0.46
C LEU A 180 16.25 1.75 1.05
N VAL A 181 16.58 2.91 1.63
CA VAL A 181 16.80 3.04 3.08
C VAL A 181 15.49 2.77 3.83
N SER A 182 14.37 3.27 3.34
CA SER A 182 13.08 3.06 3.98
C SER A 182 12.69 1.59 4.06
N VAL A 183 12.94 0.78 3.02
CA VAL A 183 12.61 -0.64 3.08
C VAL A 183 13.56 -1.40 4.01
N ILE A 184 14.84 -1.02 4.08
CA ILE A 184 15.78 -1.59 5.05
C ILE A 184 15.34 -1.26 6.48
N CYS A 185 15.09 0.02 6.77
CA CYS A 185 14.65 0.45 8.11
C CYS A 185 13.31 -0.21 8.50
N SER A 186 12.36 -0.32 7.57
CA SER A 186 11.12 -1.03 7.83
C SER A 186 11.34 -2.51 8.16
N SER A 187 12.27 -3.18 7.49
CA SER A 187 12.60 -4.58 7.78
C SER A 187 13.28 -4.74 9.15
N ILE A 188 14.13 -3.79 9.53
CA ILE A 188 14.76 -3.75 10.86
C ILE A 188 13.70 -3.54 11.95
N THR A 189 12.76 -2.61 11.73
CA THR A 189 11.66 -2.38 12.70
C THR A 189 10.78 -3.60 12.88
N VAL A 190 10.58 -4.43 11.85
CA VAL A 190 9.87 -5.73 11.98
C VAL A 190 10.61 -6.68 12.91
N ILE A 191 11.96 -6.75 12.82
CA ILE A 191 12.75 -7.59 13.74
C ILE A 191 12.65 -7.07 15.17
N ILE A 192 12.78 -5.77 15.38
CA ILE A 192 12.68 -5.15 16.71
C ILE A 192 11.27 -5.38 17.28
N PHE A 193 10.22 -5.25 16.46
CA PHE A 193 8.85 -5.53 16.88
C PHE A 193 8.69 -6.98 17.36
N ALA A 194 9.21 -7.95 16.60
CA ALA A 194 9.12 -9.37 16.97
C ALA A 194 9.76 -9.69 18.33
N GLN A 195 10.82 -8.96 18.69
CA GLN A 195 11.56 -9.16 19.95
C GLN A 195 11.05 -8.28 21.10
N SER A 196 9.99 -7.49 20.88
CA SER A 196 9.52 -6.51 21.85
C SER A 196 8.36 -7.07 22.68
N PRO A 197 8.60 -7.46 23.96
CA PRO A 197 7.52 -7.94 24.86
C PRO A 197 6.74 -6.79 25.52
N TRP A 198 7.19 -5.55 25.36
CA TRP A 198 6.63 -4.39 26.04
C TRP A 198 5.73 -3.58 25.13
N VAL A 199 4.48 -3.41 25.56
CA VAL A 199 3.46 -2.65 24.82
C VAL A 199 3.94 -1.26 24.37
N PRO A 200 4.53 -0.40 25.22
CA PRO A 200 4.98 0.92 24.79
C PRO A 200 6.05 0.87 23.69
N VAL A 201 6.99 -0.09 23.76
CA VAL A 201 8.01 -0.27 22.73
C VAL A 201 7.38 -0.74 21.42
N ALA A 202 6.41 -1.67 21.49
CA ALA A 202 5.67 -2.14 20.32
C ALA A 202 4.97 -0.97 19.58
N PHE A 203 4.37 -0.02 20.30
CA PHE A 203 3.75 1.18 19.73
C PHE A 203 4.74 2.04 18.94
N VAL A 204 5.88 2.36 19.55
CA VAL A 204 6.92 3.19 18.90
C VAL A 204 7.48 2.49 17.66
N VAL A 205 7.75 1.20 17.76
CA VAL A 205 8.32 0.41 16.67
C VAL A 205 7.33 0.25 15.52
N ILE A 206 6.04 0.04 15.82
CA ILE A 206 4.99 -0.04 14.80
C ILE A 206 4.78 1.32 14.11
N ALA A 207 4.83 2.44 14.85
CA ALA A 207 4.80 3.77 14.25
C ALA A 207 5.97 3.98 13.29
N ALA A 208 7.19 3.61 13.69
CA ALA A 208 8.37 3.68 12.85
C ALA A 208 8.27 2.75 11.61
N MET A 209 7.80 1.52 11.79
CA MET A 209 7.55 0.59 10.69
C MET A 209 6.59 1.20 9.66
N ALA A 210 5.46 1.72 10.11
CA ALA A 210 4.44 2.33 9.25
C ALA A 210 4.98 3.59 8.55
N PHE A 211 5.77 4.41 9.24
CA PHE A 211 6.48 5.55 8.66
C PHE A 211 7.36 5.11 7.49
N PHE A 212 8.26 4.16 7.70
CA PHE A 212 9.18 3.70 6.65
C PHE A 212 8.45 3.00 5.50
N GLN A 213 7.42 2.21 5.77
CA GLN A 213 6.61 1.60 4.72
C GLN A 213 5.86 2.64 3.88
N ALA A 214 5.32 3.70 4.50
CA ALA A 214 4.66 4.78 3.78
C ALA A 214 5.68 5.60 2.98
N ALA A 215 6.86 5.90 3.55
CA ALA A 215 7.95 6.58 2.88
C ALA A 215 8.42 5.81 1.63
N PHE A 216 8.64 4.49 1.76
CA PHE A 216 8.95 3.62 0.64
C PHE A 216 7.87 3.68 -0.44
N ARG A 217 6.62 3.47 -0.07
CA ARG A 217 5.49 3.40 -1.00
C ARG A 217 5.32 4.69 -1.80
N THR A 218 5.46 5.84 -1.13
CA THR A 218 5.34 7.14 -1.77
C THR A 218 6.51 7.38 -2.72
N THR A 219 7.74 7.20 -2.27
CA THR A 219 8.93 7.48 -3.10
C THR A 219 9.07 6.49 -4.26
N ASN A 220 8.90 5.18 -4.03
CA ASN A 220 8.97 4.17 -5.08
C ASN A 220 7.83 4.33 -6.09
N GLY A 221 6.62 4.66 -5.61
CA GLY A 221 5.47 4.94 -6.48
C GLY A 221 5.71 6.15 -7.36
N THR A 222 6.25 7.24 -6.82
CA THR A 222 6.61 8.44 -7.58
C THR A 222 7.67 8.13 -8.63
N LEU A 223 8.75 7.42 -8.28
CA LEU A 223 9.80 7.03 -9.21
C LEU A 223 9.26 6.23 -10.40
N ILE A 224 8.41 5.24 -10.14
CA ILE A 224 7.81 4.44 -11.22
C ILE A 224 6.93 5.33 -12.11
N GLN A 225 6.12 6.22 -11.52
CA GLN A 225 5.22 7.10 -12.27
C GLN A 225 5.98 8.14 -13.11
N THR A 226 7.14 8.62 -12.65
CA THR A 226 7.95 9.59 -13.40
C THR A 226 8.79 8.96 -14.51
N LEU A 227 9.20 7.69 -14.34
CA LEU A 227 10.01 6.98 -15.32
C LEU A 227 9.20 6.34 -16.45
N VAL A 228 7.91 6.13 -16.24
CA VAL A 228 7.02 5.45 -17.21
C VAL A 228 6.36 6.49 -18.12
N PRO A 229 6.41 6.32 -19.46
CA PRO A 229 5.66 7.15 -20.41
C PRO A 229 4.15 7.14 -20.11
N ASP A 230 3.49 8.25 -20.42
CA ASP A 230 2.06 8.45 -20.08
C ASP A 230 1.15 7.35 -20.64
N GLU A 231 1.42 6.88 -21.88
CA GLU A 231 0.65 5.84 -22.57
C GLU A 231 0.69 4.48 -21.85
N LEU A 232 1.74 4.20 -21.09
CA LEU A 232 1.96 2.92 -20.40
C LEU A 232 1.69 2.99 -18.90
N ARG A 233 1.46 4.18 -18.34
CA ARG A 233 1.29 4.41 -16.90
C ARG A 233 0.15 3.58 -16.29
N SER A 234 -0.98 3.50 -16.98
CA SER A 234 -2.12 2.71 -16.53
C SER A 234 -1.81 1.21 -16.47
N ARG A 235 -1.05 0.69 -17.47
CA ARG A 235 -0.66 -0.72 -17.55
C ARG A 235 0.33 -1.09 -16.45
N ILE A 236 1.32 -0.26 -16.21
CA ILE A 236 2.29 -0.46 -15.14
C ILE A 236 1.62 -0.39 -13.77
N THR A 237 0.67 0.54 -13.57
CA THR A 237 -0.12 0.61 -12.34
C THR A 237 -0.97 -0.65 -12.13
N SER A 238 -1.53 -1.23 -13.19
CA SER A 238 -2.25 -2.51 -13.12
C SER A 238 -1.34 -3.67 -12.72
N LEU A 239 -0.12 -3.74 -13.25
CA LEU A 239 0.88 -4.74 -12.87
C LEU A 239 1.31 -4.58 -11.40
N GLN A 240 1.47 -3.36 -10.90
CA GLN A 240 1.67 -3.12 -9.46
C GLN A 240 0.49 -3.63 -8.62
N GLY A 241 -0.73 -3.54 -9.17
CA GLY A 241 -1.94 -4.12 -8.56
C GLY A 241 -1.85 -5.63 -8.39
N VAL A 242 -1.35 -6.34 -9.40
CA VAL A 242 -1.09 -7.80 -9.33
C VAL A 242 -0.08 -8.11 -8.22
N GLY A 243 1.02 -7.35 -8.14
CA GLY A 243 2.02 -7.50 -7.07
C GLY A 243 1.41 -7.39 -5.66
N ARG A 244 0.41 -6.52 -5.48
CA ARG A 244 -0.34 -6.41 -4.21
C ARG A 244 -1.25 -7.59 -3.94
N GLY A 245 -1.71 -8.30 -4.97
CA GLY A 245 -2.49 -9.53 -4.82
C GLY A 245 -1.72 -10.66 -4.14
N PHE A 246 -0.39 -10.69 -4.29
CA PHE A 246 0.46 -11.67 -3.60
C PHE A 246 0.44 -11.56 -2.07
N VAL A 247 0.01 -10.43 -1.51
CA VAL A 247 -0.15 -10.25 -0.06
C VAL A 247 -1.06 -11.32 0.54
N VAL A 248 -2.12 -11.73 -0.15
CA VAL A 248 -3.05 -12.74 0.35
C VAL A 248 -2.34 -14.10 0.47
N PHE A 249 -1.63 -14.50 -0.58
CA PHE A 249 -0.90 -15.78 -0.58
C PHE A 249 0.24 -15.79 0.44
N SER A 250 0.98 -14.69 0.54
CA SER A 250 2.06 -14.57 1.54
C SER A 250 1.50 -14.56 2.96
N SER A 251 0.35 -13.94 3.21
CA SER A 251 -0.28 -13.96 4.53
C SER A 251 -0.70 -15.37 4.95
N LEU A 252 -1.23 -16.17 4.02
CA LEU A 252 -1.54 -17.58 4.26
C LEU A 252 -0.28 -18.42 4.54
N ALA A 253 0.75 -18.24 3.72
CA ALA A 253 2.04 -18.93 3.91
C ALA A 253 2.69 -18.59 5.26
N ILE A 254 2.65 -17.31 5.65
CA ILE A 254 3.18 -16.85 6.94
C ILE A 254 2.35 -17.38 8.09
N GLY A 255 1.01 -17.36 7.98
CA GLY A 255 0.12 -17.95 8.98
C GLY A 255 0.40 -19.44 9.18
N TRP A 256 0.60 -20.20 8.09
CA TRP A 256 1.03 -21.58 8.15
C TRP A 256 2.41 -21.75 8.79
N PHE A 257 3.37 -20.91 8.45
CA PHE A 257 4.71 -20.92 9.05
C PHE A 257 4.67 -20.65 10.55
N ILE A 258 3.81 -19.73 11.01
CA ILE A 258 3.57 -19.47 12.43
C ILE A 258 3.02 -20.71 13.14
N SER A 259 2.09 -21.44 12.53
CA SER A 259 1.51 -22.65 13.13
C SER A 259 2.53 -23.79 13.34
N LEU A 260 3.61 -23.79 12.55
CA LEU A 260 4.71 -24.77 12.66
C LEU A 260 5.82 -24.32 13.63
N THR A 261 5.90 -23.04 13.97
CA THR A 261 7.01 -22.48 14.74
C THR A 261 6.47 -21.64 15.92
N SER A 262 6.74 -20.36 15.89
CA SER A 262 6.17 -19.37 16.80
C SER A 262 6.02 -18.03 16.09
N VAL A 263 5.13 -17.17 16.61
CA VAL A 263 4.90 -15.82 16.05
C VAL A 263 6.20 -15.01 16.03
N VAL A 264 6.97 -15.06 17.12
CA VAL A 264 8.24 -14.32 17.25
C VAL A 264 9.26 -14.81 16.23
N PHE A 265 9.43 -16.14 16.11
CA PHE A 265 10.39 -16.71 15.16
C PHE A 265 10.00 -16.40 13.72
N ALA A 266 8.74 -16.55 13.37
CA ALA A 266 8.25 -16.28 12.01
C ALA A 266 8.44 -14.80 11.62
N ILE A 267 8.02 -13.85 12.46
CA ILE A 267 8.16 -12.42 12.19
C ILE A 267 9.65 -12.03 12.13
N THR A 268 10.50 -12.58 13.01
CA THR A 268 11.94 -12.33 12.98
C THR A 268 12.57 -12.82 11.68
N THR A 269 12.25 -14.03 11.24
CA THR A 269 12.75 -14.61 9.98
C THR A 269 12.35 -13.75 8.78
N ILE A 270 11.10 -13.29 8.74
CA ILE A 270 10.60 -12.39 7.70
C ILE A 270 11.36 -11.07 7.70
N GLY A 271 11.58 -10.49 8.88
CA GLY A 271 12.36 -9.26 9.01
C GLY A 271 13.80 -9.43 8.52
N ILE A 272 14.47 -10.54 8.88
CA ILE A 272 15.83 -10.87 8.40
C ILE A 272 15.84 -11.04 6.87
N ALA A 273 14.89 -11.78 6.30
CA ALA A 273 14.76 -11.91 4.87
C ALA A 273 14.54 -10.55 4.18
N GLY A 274 13.73 -9.67 4.79
CA GLY A 274 13.51 -8.31 4.32
C GLY A 274 14.80 -7.47 4.35
N VAL A 275 15.57 -7.52 5.42
CA VAL A 275 16.87 -6.81 5.53
C VAL A 275 17.86 -7.33 4.50
N THR A 276 18.04 -8.65 4.39
CA THR A 276 19.00 -9.24 3.46
C THR A 276 18.69 -8.91 2.01
N LEU A 277 17.42 -9.04 1.60
CA LEU A 277 17.01 -8.72 0.23
C LEU A 277 17.12 -7.23 -0.06
N SER A 278 16.70 -6.36 0.86
CA SER A 278 16.77 -4.91 0.64
C SER A 278 18.22 -4.39 0.67
N ALA A 279 19.08 -4.95 1.52
CA ALA A 279 20.52 -4.66 1.53
C ALA A 279 21.19 -5.12 0.23
N PHE A 280 20.84 -6.30 -0.28
CA PHE A 280 21.29 -6.77 -1.58
C PHE A 280 20.90 -5.77 -2.70
N PHE A 281 19.66 -5.28 -2.71
CA PHE A 281 19.24 -4.25 -3.67
C PHE A 281 20.04 -2.95 -3.51
N TYR A 282 20.28 -2.51 -2.28
CA TYR A 282 21.04 -1.29 -2.00
C TYR A 282 22.48 -1.37 -2.52
N LEU A 283 23.14 -2.53 -2.36
CA LEU A 283 24.51 -2.75 -2.78
C LEU A 283 24.65 -2.95 -4.28
N THR A 284 23.73 -3.71 -4.89
CA THR A 284 23.83 -4.14 -6.29
C THR A 284 23.31 -3.06 -7.26
N PHE A 285 22.21 -2.39 -6.95
CA PHE A 285 21.53 -1.49 -7.89
C PHE A 285 21.87 -0.02 -7.66
N LYS A 286 23.14 0.37 -7.92
CA LYS A 286 23.62 1.75 -7.80
C LYS A 286 22.80 2.76 -8.60
N LYS A 287 22.24 2.36 -9.75
CA LYS A 287 21.37 3.21 -10.58
C LYS A 287 20.10 3.64 -9.84
N ILE A 288 19.45 2.74 -9.10
CA ILE A 288 18.26 3.07 -8.30
C ILE A 288 18.63 4.08 -7.21
N ARG A 289 19.72 3.87 -6.51
CA ARG A 289 20.18 4.73 -5.41
C ARG A 289 20.40 6.18 -5.82
N ASN A 290 20.74 6.41 -7.09
CA ASN A 290 21.05 7.73 -7.64
C ASN A 290 19.87 8.41 -8.32
N LEU A 291 18.66 7.79 -8.35
CA LEU A 291 17.45 8.40 -8.88
C LEU A 291 16.98 9.58 -8.01
N GLU A 292 16.61 10.68 -8.67
CA GLU A 292 16.10 11.91 -8.09
C GLU A 292 14.57 12.01 -8.13
#